data_e103c54bfbaf87fca4641382cef6f68f
#
_entry.id   e103c54bfbaf87fca4641382cef6f68f
#
_cell.length_a   1.000
_cell.length_b   1.000
_cell.length_c   1.000
_cell.angle_alpha   90.00
_cell.angle_beta   90.00
_cell.angle_gamma   90.00
#
_symmetry.space_group_name_H-M   'P 1'
#
loop_
_entity.id
_entity.type
_entity.pdbx_description
1 polymer ?
#
loop_
_entity_poly.entity_id
_entity_poly.type
_entity_poly.pdbx_seq_one_letter_code
_entity_poly.pdbx_strand_id
1 'polypeptide(L)'
;FLSTEDMPILHIQEVRNVGRTSHMDESKVVIQMKDIVKKFGDFTANDHINLTVHKGEVHAILGENGAGKSTLMKVLTGIYQKDSGTITYKGKETEFHNTREAQDAGVVIVHQELNMIGDLTVAQNIFIGREPKKGIRVDDKKMIEDSKKLFKDLNIEIDPREKMSNLTVGKQQMCEIAKAISHKAEVI
;
A
#
# COMPACT_ATOMS: atom_id res chain seq x y z
N PHE A 1 -24.22 15.78 22.59
CA PHE A 1 -23.53 16.93 21.99
C PHE A 1 -22.21 17.06 22.72
N LEU A 2 -21.14 16.48 22.19
CA LEU A 2 -19.77 16.71 22.63
C LEU A 2 -19.28 17.95 21.90
N SER A 3 -18.70 18.89 22.62
CA SER A 3 -18.14 20.12 22.08
C SER A 3 -16.93 19.80 21.20
N THR A 4 -16.74 20.58 20.14
CA THR A 4 -15.64 20.42 19.18
C THR A 4 -14.24 20.67 19.75
N GLU A 5 -14.12 21.01 21.05
CA GLU A 5 -12.86 21.30 21.72
C GLU A 5 -12.17 20.10 22.37
N ASP A 6 -12.88 18.94 22.50
CA ASP A 6 -12.35 17.74 23.17
C ASP A 6 -11.91 16.61 22.23
N MET A 7 -11.78 16.86 20.94
CA MET A 7 -11.22 15.83 20.04
C MET A 7 -9.68 15.88 20.09
N PRO A 8 -9.01 14.75 20.37
CA PRO A 8 -7.56 14.74 20.50
C PRO A 8 -6.92 15.12 19.16
N ILE A 9 -6.16 16.21 19.19
CA ILE A 9 -5.25 16.56 18.10
C ILE A 9 -4.29 15.37 17.91
N LEU A 10 -4.29 14.85 16.72
CA LEU A 10 -3.58 13.64 16.35
C LEU A 10 -2.07 13.87 16.39
N HIS A 11 -1.40 13.35 17.38
CA HIS A 11 0.04 13.16 17.34
C HIS A 11 0.34 11.80 16.70
N ILE A 12 0.70 11.79 15.41
CA ILE A 12 1.37 10.62 14.80
C ILE A 12 2.77 10.60 15.42
N GLN A 13 3.01 9.66 16.34
CA GLN A 13 4.37 9.39 16.80
C GLN A 13 5.08 8.58 15.72
N GLU A 14 6.05 9.19 15.05
CA GLU A 14 6.98 8.53 14.17
C GLU A 14 7.90 7.65 15.04
N VAL A 15 7.71 6.34 15.00
CA VAL A 15 8.66 5.40 15.61
C VAL A 15 9.67 5.00 14.55
N ARG A 16 10.83 5.62 14.62
CA ARG A 16 11.97 5.22 13.80
C ARG A 16 12.49 3.85 14.26
N ASN A 17 12.86 3.04 13.30
CA ASN A 17 13.36 1.69 13.52
C ASN A 17 14.55 1.68 14.50
N VAL A 18 14.41 0.96 15.62
CA VAL A 18 15.46 0.73 16.62
C VAL A 18 16.42 -0.33 16.07
N GLY A 19 17.29 0.07 15.15
CA GLY A 19 18.28 -0.87 14.60
C GLY A 19 19.05 -0.33 13.42
N ARG A 20 19.76 0.77 13.60
CA ARG A 20 21.04 1.25 13.02
C ARG A 20 21.10 2.76 13.04
N THR A 21 21.76 3.31 14.05
CA THR A 21 22.30 4.67 14.04
C THR A 21 23.45 4.73 13.04
N SER A 22 23.17 4.95 11.78
CA SER A 22 24.10 5.49 10.82
C SER A 22 23.44 6.75 10.23
N HIS A 23 24.21 7.81 10.05
CA HIS A 23 23.78 9.06 9.42
C HIS A 23 22.79 8.80 8.30
N MET A 24 21.56 9.35 8.41
CA MET A 24 20.53 9.17 7.38
C MET A 24 21.01 9.90 6.14
N ASP A 25 21.36 9.11 5.14
CA ASP A 25 21.79 9.59 3.84
C ASP A 25 20.53 10.08 3.09
N GLU A 26 20.39 11.38 2.92
CA GLU A 26 19.27 12.02 2.21
C GLU A 26 19.10 11.47 0.79
N SER A 27 20.16 10.92 0.21
CA SER A 27 20.12 10.26 -1.11
C SER A 27 19.26 8.99 -1.15
N LYS A 28 18.84 8.47 0.01
CA LYS A 28 18.04 7.25 0.14
C LYS A 28 16.57 7.48 0.42
N VAL A 29 16.10 8.72 0.45
CA VAL A 29 14.69 9.04 0.66
C VAL A 29 13.87 8.56 -0.54
N VAL A 30 12.89 7.68 -0.28
CA VAL A 30 11.98 7.16 -1.30
C VAL A 30 10.67 7.95 -1.32
N ILE A 31 10.10 8.22 -0.13
CA ILE A 31 8.90 9.03 0.02
C ILE A 31 9.18 10.16 1.01
N GLN A 32 8.73 11.34 0.65
CA GLN A 32 8.68 12.46 1.57
C GLN A 32 7.33 13.16 1.41
N MET A 33 6.58 13.23 2.50
CA MET A 33 5.34 13.98 2.62
C MET A 33 5.61 15.16 3.55
N LYS A 34 5.29 16.38 3.11
CA LYS A 34 5.52 17.62 3.88
C LYS A 34 4.23 18.40 4.00
N ASP A 35 3.90 18.78 5.23
CA ASP A 35 2.77 19.63 5.60
C ASP A 35 1.43 19.15 5.00
N ILE A 36 1.22 17.82 5.00
CA ILE A 36 0.02 17.22 4.42
C ILE A 36 -1.20 17.54 5.26
N VAL A 37 -2.16 18.18 4.62
CA VAL A 37 -3.49 18.43 5.18
C VAL A 37 -4.53 17.65 4.39
N LYS A 38 -5.44 16.98 5.11
CA LYS A 38 -6.63 16.35 4.54
C LYS A 38 -7.85 16.62 5.41
N LYS A 39 -8.86 17.22 4.81
CA LYS A 39 -10.13 17.57 5.45
C LYS A 39 -11.30 16.81 4.82
N PHE A 40 -12.31 16.54 5.62
CA PHE A 40 -13.60 16.01 5.20
C PHE A 40 -14.70 16.91 5.80
N GLY A 41 -15.16 17.89 5.02
CA GLY A 41 -16.01 18.97 5.55
C GLY A 41 -15.27 19.73 6.64
N ASP A 42 -15.87 19.81 7.83
CA ASP A 42 -15.29 20.51 8.99
C ASP A 42 -14.28 19.64 9.78
N PHE A 43 -14.16 18.37 9.45
CA PHE A 43 -13.26 17.43 10.12
C PHE A 43 -11.89 17.41 9.45
N THR A 44 -10.81 17.73 10.19
CA THR A 44 -9.43 17.59 9.72
C THR A 44 -8.88 16.24 10.12
N ALA A 45 -8.69 15.35 9.15
CA ALA A 45 -8.18 13.99 9.36
C ALA A 45 -6.64 13.94 9.40
N ASN A 46 -5.97 14.80 8.64
CA ASN A 46 -4.53 15.02 8.72
C ASN A 46 -4.28 16.53 8.80
N ASP A 47 -3.47 16.95 9.73
CA ASP A 47 -3.15 18.37 9.96
C ASP A 47 -1.63 18.56 9.96
N HIS A 48 -1.09 19.14 8.88
CA HIS A 48 0.32 19.45 8.67
C HIS A 48 1.25 18.24 8.95
N ILE A 49 0.85 17.04 8.49
CA ILE A 49 1.59 15.79 8.75
C ILE A 49 2.83 15.72 7.87
N ASN A 50 3.94 15.35 8.51
CA ASN A 50 5.23 15.11 7.87
C ASN A 50 5.61 13.64 7.99
N LEU A 51 6.06 13.02 6.89
CA LEU A 51 6.53 11.63 6.85
C LEU A 51 7.72 11.53 5.89
N THR A 52 8.77 10.86 6.31
CA THR A 52 9.93 10.56 5.46
C THR A 52 10.26 9.08 5.54
N VAL A 53 10.29 8.39 4.41
CA VAL A 53 10.58 6.95 4.30
C VAL A 53 11.81 6.75 3.44
N HIS A 54 12.75 5.92 3.94
CA HIS A 54 14.02 5.64 3.26
C HIS A 54 13.99 4.25 2.60
N LYS A 55 14.85 4.06 1.62
CA LYS A 55 14.99 2.79 0.93
C LYS A 55 15.46 1.69 1.88
N GLY A 56 14.72 0.55 1.86
CA GLY A 56 15.02 -0.61 2.69
C GLY A 56 14.64 -0.46 4.16
N GLU A 57 13.85 0.58 4.49
CA GLU A 57 13.32 0.82 5.81
C GLU A 57 11.99 0.11 6.00
N VAL A 58 11.74 -0.41 7.19
CA VAL A 58 10.42 -0.78 7.69
C VAL A 58 9.95 0.37 8.58
N HIS A 59 9.02 1.16 8.08
CA HIS A 59 8.51 2.35 8.76
C HIS A 59 7.17 2.05 9.44
N ALA A 60 7.11 2.15 10.76
CA ALA A 60 5.89 1.94 11.53
C ALA A 60 5.22 3.27 11.88
N ILE A 61 3.95 3.42 11.51
CA ILE A 61 3.12 4.57 11.88
C ILE A 61 2.22 4.17 13.03
N LEU A 62 2.44 4.75 14.21
CA LEU A 62 1.67 4.49 15.41
C LEU A 62 0.69 5.61 15.71
N GLY A 63 -0.41 5.27 16.36
CA GLY A 63 -1.46 6.19 16.77
C GLY A 63 -2.75 5.47 17.09
N GLU A 64 -3.67 6.13 17.76
CA GLU A 64 -4.98 5.59 18.14
C GLU A 64 -5.87 5.30 16.93
N ASN A 65 -6.96 4.56 17.13
CA ASN A 65 -7.96 4.36 16.08
C ASN A 65 -8.64 5.70 15.76
N GLY A 66 -8.79 6.01 14.47
CA GLY A 66 -9.26 7.33 14.03
C GLY A 66 -8.15 8.36 13.84
N ALA A 67 -6.93 8.04 14.22
CA ALA A 67 -5.74 8.88 14.17
C ALA A 67 -5.26 9.32 12.76
N GLY A 68 -6.07 9.21 11.70
CA GLY A 68 -5.71 9.65 10.34
C GLY A 68 -4.63 8.81 9.64
N LYS A 69 -4.10 7.72 10.26
CA LYS A 69 -3.06 6.87 9.64
C LYS A 69 -3.48 6.33 8.28
N SER A 70 -4.66 5.71 8.23
CA SER A 70 -5.21 5.16 6.98
C SER A 70 -5.54 6.26 5.98
N THR A 71 -5.92 7.45 6.43
CA THR A 71 -6.17 8.60 5.58
C THR A 71 -4.87 9.07 4.92
N LEU A 72 -3.77 9.15 5.69
CA LEU A 72 -2.47 9.52 5.17
C LEU A 72 -1.99 8.55 4.08
N MET A 73 -2.15 7.23 4.31
CA MET A 73 -1.81 6.20 3.31
C MET A 73 -2.72 6.28 2.08
N LYS A 74 -4.00 6.58 2.26
CA LYS A 74 -4.94 6.79 1.15
C LYS A 74 -4.63 8.06 0.34
N VAL A 75 -4.09 9.10 0.99
CA VAL A 75 -3.55 10.29 0.30
C VAL A 75 -2.31 9.93 -0.50
N LEU A 76 -1.36 9.19 0.09
CA LEU A 76 -0.16 8.75 -0.61
C LEU A 76 -0.46 7.93 -1.86
N THR A 77 -1.49 7.07 -1.82
CA THR A 77 -1.85 6.16 -2.91
C THR A 77 -2.91 6.73 -3.87
N GLY A 78 -3.29 8.00 -3.72
CA GLY A 78 -4.22 8.68 -4.62
C GLY A 78 -5.69 8.27 -4.48
N ILE A 79 -6.06 7.53 -3.41
CA ILE A 79 -7.47 7.26 -3.07
C ILE A 79 -8.15 8.57 -2.63
N TYR A 80 -7.43 9.39 -1.87
CA TYR A 80 -7.85 10.73 -1.52
C TYR A 80 -6.84 11.75 -2.04
N GLN A 81 -7.33 12.87 -2.54
CA GLN A 81 -6.49 14.01 -2.85
C GLN A 81 -6.21 14.79 -1.57
N LYS A 82 -4.97 15.25 -1.38
CA LYS A 82 -4.60 16.17 -0.30
C LYS A 82 -5.26 17.53 -0.53
N ASP A 83 -5.51 18.26 0.55
CA ASP A 83 -5.99 19.64 0.45
C ASP A 83 -4.82 20.64 0.41
N SER A 84 -3.69 20.29 1.06
CA SER A 84 -2.43 21.05 0.94
C SER A 84 -1.22 20.16 1.28
N GLY A 85 -0.02 20.72 1.14
CA GLY A 85 1.25 20.03 1.34
C GLY A 85 1.82 19.45 0.06
N THR A 86 2.99 18.81 0.15
CA THR A 86 3.70 18.23 -0.98
C THR A 86 4.07 16.77 -0.73
N ILE A 87 3.99 15.97 -1.79
CA ILE A 87 4.46 14.58 -1.78
C ILE A 87 5.60 14.48 -2.79
N THR A 88 6.73 13.96 -2.34
CA THR A 88 7.88 13.69 -3.20
C THR A 88 8.13 12.19 -3.21
N TYR A 89 8.21 11.60 -4.39
CA TYR A 89 8.57 10.21 -4.62
C TYR A 89 9.84 10.12 -5.44
N LYS A 90 10.88 9.45 -4.91
CA LYS A 90 12.21 9.33 -5.54
C LYS A 90 12.77 10.69 -5.99
N GLY A 91 12.65 11.72 -5.14
CA GLY A 91 13.18 13.05 -5.37
C GLY A 91 12.37 13.91 -6.35
N LYS A 92 11.22 13.43 -6.85
CA LYS A 92 10.32 14.18 -7.73
C LYS A 92 9.01 14.48 -7.03
N GLU A 93 8.55 15.71 -7.08
CA GLU A 93 7.22 16.05 -6.65
C GLU A 93 6.20 15.26 -7.46
N THR A 94 5.29 14.59 -6.77
CA THR A 94 4.38 13.61 -7.36
C THR A 94 3.01 13.73 -6.68
N GLU A 95 1.97 13.62 -7.47
CA GLU A 95 0.60 13.50 -6.98
C GLU A 95 -0.09 12.39 -7.77
N PHE A 96 -0.44 11.31 -7.07
CA PHE A 96 -1.21 10.23 -7.68
C PHE A 96 -2.69 10.58 -7.64
N HIS A 97 -3.37 10.49 -8.78
CA HIS A 97 -4.79 10.81 -8.88
C HIS A 97 -5.69 9.59 -8.68
N ASN A 98 -5.11 8.39 -8.70
CA ASN A 98 -5.80 7.13 -8.44
C ASN A 98 -4.79 6.05 -8.04
N THR A 99 -5.31 4.94 -7.52
CA THR A 99 -4.49 3.82 -7.05
C THR A 99 -3.68 3.15 -8.16
N ARG A 100 -4.16 3.20 -9.40
CA ARG A 100 -3.48 2.60 -10.53
C ARG A 100 -2.18 3.35 -10.85
N GLU A 101 -2.21 4.68 -10.85
CA GLU A 101 -1.00 5.50 -11.04
C GLU A 101 0.04 5.21 -9.95
N ALA A 102 -0.39 5.10 -8.69
CA ALA A 102 0.49 4.75 -7.57
C ALA A 102 1.10 3.35 -7.77
N GLN A 103 0.28 2.36 -8.13
CA GLN A 103 0.73 0.99 -8.40
C GLN A 103 1.71 0.92 -9.58
N ASP A 104 1.42 1.60 -10.68
CA ASP A 104 2.30 1.66 -11.86
C ASP A 104 3.64 2.34 -11.53
N ALA A 105 3.65 3.27 -10.57
CA ALA A 105 4.87 3.88 -10.04
C ALA A 105 5.62 2.99 -9.03
N GLY A 106 5.00 1.91 -8.55
CA GLY A 106 5.58 0.98 -7.56
C GLY A 106 5.21 1.30 -6.10
N VAL A 107 4.18 2.13 -5.87
CA VAL A 107 3.62 2.38 -4.53
C VAL A 107 2.31 1.61 -4.40
N VAL A 108 2.29 0.59 -3.56
CA VAL A 108 1.16 -0.34 -3.41
C VAL A 108 0.65 -0.32 -1.98
N ILE A 109 -0.65 -0.35 -1.81
CA ILE A 109 -1.30 -0.50 -0.50
C ILE A 109 -1.91 -1.90 -0.38
N VAL A 110 -1.66 -2.55 0.75
CA VAL A 110 -2.38 -3.76 1.19
C VAL A 110 -3.46 -3.30 2.15
N HIS A 111 -4.71 -3.58 1.80
CA HIS A 111 -5.86 -3.17 2.63
C HIS A 111 -6.04 -4.12 3.82
N GLN A 112 -6.64 -3.58 4.89
CA GLN A 112 -6.99 -4.37 6.06
C GLN A 112 -8.11 -5.39 5.77
N GLU A 113 -9.03 -5.05 4.86
CA GLU A 113 -10.07 -5.93 4.36
C GLU A 113 -9.57 -6.73 3.17
N LEU A 114 -9.95 -8.00 3.10
CA LEU A 114 -9.59 -8.88 2.00
C LEU A 114 -10.35 -8.49 0.73
N ASN A 115 -9.63 -7.97 -0.26
CA ASN A 115 -10.18 -7.54 -1.55
C ASN A 115 -9.98 -8.62 -2.64
N MET A 116 -10.19 -9.89 -2.26
CA MET A 116 -10.05 -11.04 -3.15
C MET A 116 -11.42 -11.56 -3.61
N ILE A 117 -11.50 -11.98 -4.87
CA ILE A 117 -12.73 -12.52 -5.45
C ILE A 117 -12.75 -14.03 -5.21
N GLY A 118 -13.67 -14.51 -4.36
CA GLY A 118 -13.73 -15.89 -3.91
C GLY A 118 -13.89 -16.91 -5.04
N ASP A 119 -14.67 -16.59 -6.08
CA ASP A 119 -14.95 -17.48 -7.21
C ASP A 119 -13.82 -17.60 -8.22
N LEU A 120 -12.87 -16.69 -8.19
CA LEU A 120 -11.68 -16.74 -9.04
C LEU A 120 -10.59 -17.61 -8.40
N THR A 121 -9.71 -18.16 -9.25
CA THR A 121 -8.51 -18.83 -8.78
C THR A 121 -7.52 -17.85 -8.16
N VAL A 122 -6.57 -18.36 -7.41
CA VAL A 122 -5.47 -17.57 -6.83
C VAL A 122 -4.70 -16.84 -7.93
N ALA A 123 -4.33 -17.53 -9.01
CA ALA A 123 -3.63 -16.91 -10.14
C ALA A 123 -4.44 -15.77 -10.77
N GLN A 124 -5.74 -15.96 -10.97
CA GLN A 124 -6.62 -14.93 -11.50
C GLN A 124 -6.72 -13.72 -10.57
N ASN A 125 -6.80 -13.93 -9.25
CA ASN A 125 -6.80 -12.84 -8.28
C ASN A 125 -5.49 -12.03 -8.27
N ILE A 126 -4.33 -12.71 -8.41
CA ILE A 126 -3.03 -12.04 -8.45
C ILE A 126 -2.90 -11.16 -9.70
N PHE A 127 -3.37 -11.63 -10.85
CA PHE A 127 -3.19 -10.94 -12.13
C PHE A 127 -4.41 -10.18 -12.62
N ILE A 128 -5.47 -10.05 -11.82
CA ILE A 128 -6.68 -9.32 -12.22
C ILE A 128 -6.35 -7.90 -12.72
N GLY A 129 -6.88 -7.56 -13.90
CA GLY A 129 -6.67 -6.27 -14.57
C GLY A 129 -5.32 -6.12 -15.29
N ARG A 130 -4.45 -7.18 -15.25
CA ARG A 130 -3.14 -7.23 -15.93
C ARG A 130 -2.80 -8.64 -16.38
N GLU A 131 -3.81 -9.40 -16.73
CA GLU A 131 -3.68 -10.78 -17.19
C GLU A 131 -2.71 -10.87 -18.37
N PRO A 132 -1.72 -11.80 -18.34
CA PRO A 132 -0.88 -12.05 -19.49
C PRO A 132 -1.74 -12.53 -20.68
N LYS A 133 -1.41 -12.06 -21.88
CA LYS A 133 -2.18 -12.34 -23.09
C LYS A 133 -1.36 -13.12 -24.11
N LYS A 134 -2.01 -14.07 -24.76
CA LYS A 134 -1.51 -14.74 -25.97
C LYS A 134 -2.41 -14.35 -27.14
N GLY A 135 -1.98 -13.33 -27.90
CA GLY A 135 -2.83 -12.65 -28.87
C GLY A 135 -3.97 -11.90 -28.16
N ILE A 136 -5.22 -12.22 -28.50
CA ILE A 136 -6.43 -11.59 -27.91
C ILE A 136 -6.96 -12.35 -26.68
N ARG A 137 -6.43 -13.53 -26.36
CA ARG A 137 -6.90 -14.37 -25.25
C ARG A 137 -5.99 -14.26 -24.04
N VAL A 138 -6.58 -14.43 -22.84
CA VAL A 138 -5.82 -14.57 -21.60
C VAL A 138 -4.98 -15.87 -21.65
N ASP A 139 -3.74 -15.78 -21.20
CA ASP A 139 -2.82 -16.93 -21.09
C ASP A 139 -2.83 -17.48 -19.65
N ASP A 140 -3.79 -18.34 -19.36
CA ASP A 140 -3.93 -18.97 -18.04
C ASP A 140 -2.69 -19.79 -17.64
N LYS A 141 -2.01 -20.42 -18.60
CA LYS A 141 -0.79 -21.18 -18.32
C LYS A 141 0.30 -20.27 -17.80
N LYS A 142 0.51 -19.13 -18.47
CA LYS A 142 1.47 -18.13 -18.06
C LYS A 142 1.14 -17.55 -16.69
N MET A 143 -0.13 -17.23 -16.41
CA MET A 143 -0.57 -16.77 -15.10
C MET A 143 -0.20 -17.75 -13.98
N ILE A 144 -0.47 -19.04 -14.19
CA ILE A 144 -0.16 -20.11 -13.23
C ILE A 144 1.34 -20.25 -13.03
N GLU A 145 2.13 -20.22 -14.11
CA GLU A 145 3.59 -20.30 -14.03
C GLU A 145 4.20 -19.11 -13.29
N ASP A 146 3.78 -17.90 -13.61
CA ASP A 146 4.25 -16.68 -12.97
C ASP A 146 3.85 -16.64 -11.49
N SER A 147 2.64 -17.10 -11.14
CA SER A 147 2.20 -17.25 -9.75
C SER A 147 3.03 -18.27 -8.98
N LYS A 148 3.36 -19.42 -9.58
CA LYS A 148 4.21 -20.43 -8.95
C LYS A 148 5.61 -19.89 -8.67
N LYS A 149 6.18 -19.14 -9.61
CA LYS A 149 7.48 -18.51 -9.43
C LYS A 149 7.45 -17.51 -8.28
N LEU A 150 6.45 -16.63 -8.26
CA LEU A 150 6.24 -15.65 -7.20
C LEU A 150 6.11 -16.32 -5.83
N PHE A 151 5.30 -17.37 -5.72
CA PHE A 151 5.11 -18.10 -4.47
C PHE A 151 6.38 -18.81 -4.00
N LYS A 152 7.15 -19.38 -4.93
CA LYS A 152 8.45 -19.97 -4.60
C LYS A 152 9.42 -18.92 -4.04
N ASP A 153 9.49 -17.75 -4.65
CA ASP A 153 10.36 -16.64 -4.19
C ASP A 153 9.95 -16.11 -2.81
N LEU A 154 8.67 -16.26 -2.44
CA LEU A 154 8.09 -15.82 -1.17
C LEU A 154 7.96 -16.95 -0.13
N ASN A 155 8.37 -18.19 -0.43
CA ASN A 155 8.15 -19.37 0.39
C ASN A 155 6.68 -19.60 0.77
N ILE A 156 5.75 -19.37 -0.19
CA ILE A 156 4.32 -19.58 -0.02
C ILE A 156 3.91 -20.92 -0.63
N GLU A 157 3.29 -21.78 0.17
CA GLU A 157 2.79 -23.09 -0.28
C GLU A 157 1.28 -23.01 -0.56
N ILE A 158 0.92 -22.50 -1.74
CA ILE A 158 -0.46 -22.41 -2.24
C ILE A 158 -0.48 -22.82 -3.72
N ASP A 159 -1.45 -23.66 -4.13
CA ASP A 159 -1.66 -23.95 -5.55
C ASP A 159 -2.36 -22.76 -6.23
N PRO A 160 -1.73 -22.15 -7.25
CA PRO A 160 -2.34 -21.04 -7.99
C PRO A 160 -3.66 -21.37 -8.71
N ARG A 161 -3.96 -22.65 -8.88
CA ARG A 161 -5.21 -23.12 -9.52
C ARG A 161 -6.38 -23.20 -8.55
N GLU A 162 -6.12 -23.19 -7.25
CA GLU A 162 -7.14 -23.29 -6.22
C GLU A 162 -8.04 -22.06 -6.22
N LYS A 163 -9.33 -22.23 -5.95
CA LYS A 163 -10.24 -21.12 -5.77
C LYS A 163 -9.91 -20.37 -4.49
N MET A 164 -10.01 -19.04 -4.53
CA MET A 164 -9.72 -18.21 -3.38
C MET A 164 -10.65 -18.53 -2.18
N SER A 165 -11.91 -18.85 -2.45
CA SER A 165 -12.89 -19.25 -1.42
C SER A 165 -12.52 -20.52 -0.64
N ASN A 166 -11.68 -21.39 -1.18
CA ASN A 166 -11.24 -22.62 -0.51
C ASN A 166 -10.09 -22.39 0.46
N LEU A 167 -9.46 -21.21 0.41
CA LEU A 167 -8.32 -20.90 1.26
C LEU A 167 -8.76 -20.38 2.63
N THR A 168 -7.96 -20.69 3.64
CA THR A 168 -8.10 -20.03 4.94
C THR A 168 -7.79 -18.54 4.85
N VAL A 169 -8.34 -17.74 5.77
CA VAL A 169 -8.12 -16.27 5.80
C VAL A 169 -6.64 -15.91 5.78
N GLY A 170 -5.80 -16.62 6.54
CA GLY A 170 -4.35 -16.39 6.53
C GLY A 170 -3.69 -16.63 5.16
N LYS A 171 -4.12 -17.68 4.43
CA LYS A 171 -3.65 -17.95 3.07
C LYS A 171 -4.15 -16.90 2.07
N GLN A 172 -5.37 -16.40 2.25
CA GLN A 172 -5.91 -15.31 1.44
C GLN A 172 -5.11 -14.01 1.65
N GLN A 173 -4.74 -13.69 2.90
CA GLN A 173 -3.86 -12.56 3.22
C GLN A 173 -2.48 -12.70 2.57
N MET A 174 -1.89 -13.91 2.59
CA MET A 174 -0.64 -14.19 1.88
C MET A 174 -0.76 -13.96 0.36
N CYS A 175 -1.89 -14.32 -0.24
CA CYS A 175 -2.15 -14.05 -1.66
C CYS A 175 -2.25 -12.55 -1.94
N GLU A 176 -2.82 -11.77 -1.03
CA GLU A 176 -2.93 -10.32 -1.17
C GLU A 176 -1.56 -9.64 -1.12
N ILE A 177 -0.70 -10.07 -0.18
CA ILE A 177 0.71 -9.63 -0.12
C ILE A 177 1.45 -10.03 -1.40
N ALA A 178 1.30 -11.27 -1.85
CA ALA A 178 1.90 -11.73 -3.10
C ALA A 178 1.43 -10.92 -4.32
N LYS A 179 0.14 -10.57 -4.37
CA LYS A 179 -0.42 -9.67 -5.38
C LYS A 179 0.27 -8.30 -5.34
N ALA A 180 0.44 -7.70 -4.17
CA ALA A 180 1.13 -6.43 -4.00
C ALA A 180 2.59 -6.50 -4.52
N ILE A 181 3.34 -7.52 -4.12
CA ILE A 181 4.73 -7.75 -4.54
C ILE A 181 4.81 -7.98 -6.07
N SER A 182 3.83 -8.66 -6.66
CA SER A 182 3.78 -8.92 -8.10
C SER A 182 3.65 -7.66 -8.98
N HIS A 183 3.27 -6.53 -8.40
CA HIS A 183 3.29 -5.20 -9.05
C HIS A 183 4.69 -4.58 -9.13
N LYS A 184 5.76 -5.32 -8.78
CA LYS A 184 7.12 -4.78 -8.61
C LYS A 184 7.14 -3.60 -7.64
N ALA A 185 6.35 -3.73 -6.56
CA ALA A 185 6.25 -2.70 -5.54
C ALA A 185 7.64 -2.39 -4.97
N GLU A 186 7.93 -1.11 -4.88
CA GLU A 186 9.12 -0.58 -4.20
C GLU A 186 8.76 -0.04 -2.81
N VAL A 187 7.47 0.27 -2.62
CA VAL A 187 6.87 0.70 -1.35
C VAL A 187 5.56 -0.07 -1.15
N ILE A 188 5.40 -0.72 -0.01
CA ILE A 188 4.19 -1.46 0.37
C ILE A 188 3.76 -0.96 1.74
#